data_341837ea043b975965581b12f433243f
#
_entry.id   341837ea043b975965581b12f433243f
#
_cell.length_a   1.000
_cell.length_b   1.000
_cell.length_c   1.000
_cell.angle_alpha   90.00
_cell.angle_beta   90.00
_cell.angle_gamma   90.00
#
_symmetry.space_group_name_H-M   'P 1'
#
loop_
_entity.id
_entity.type
_entity.pdbx_description
1 polymer ?
#
loop_
_entity_poly.entity_id
_entity_poly.type
_entity_poly.pdbx_seq_one_letter_code
_entity_poly.pdbx_strand_id
1 'polypeptide(L)'
;MFSIFKIFKKKKIVPHIRLSGVIGAVGKFKQGLDFAGQKEIIEKAFSIKKALAVAVSVNSPGGSPVQSHLIYSYIRKQAKKNKKRVLVFAEDVAASGGYLIACAGDEIYANSSSIVGSIGVIYSSFGLQELIKKAGIERRVYTAGKNKSTLDPFVEEKKEDVERLKKIQLELHSDFIKVVEDSRSSKLKKDGNPDLFTGEFWSGSTAKKLGLIDGIGNAEEIIKEKFGEDVVIKKFEKPKSWLNKKLSGASENQID
;
A
#
# COMPACT_ATOMS: atom_id res chain seq x y z
N MET A 1 -11.29 57.31 9.10
CA MET A 1 -12.15 56.16 8.92
C MET A 1 -11.36 55.14 8.09
N PHE A 2 -10.53 54.31 8.74
CA PHE A 2 -9.68 53.35 8.07
C PHE A 2 -10.43 52.01 7.99
N SER A 3 -10.90 51.68 6.78
CA SER A 3 -11.53 50.39 6.49
C SER A 3 -10.44 49.31 6.47
N ILE A 4 -10.39 48.47 7.51
CA ILE A 4 -9.53 47.30 7.56
C ILE A 4 -10.23 46.20 6.75
N PHE A 5 -9.97 46.14 5.46
CA PHE A 5 -10.26 44.94 4.66
C PHE A 5 -9.33 43.82 5.15
N LYS A 6 -9.75 43.01 6.12
CA LYS A 6 -9.14 41.72 6.39
C LYS A 6 -9.33 40.85 5.14
N ILE A 7 -8.32 40.82 4.28
CA ILE A 7 -8.23 39.86 3.17
C ILE A 7 -8.22 38.48 3.84
N PHE A 8 -9.37 37.81 3.84
CA PHE A 8 -9.46 36.40 4.25
C PHE A 8 -8.61 35.56 3.27
N LYS A 9 -7.32 35.36 3.61
CA LYS A 9 -6.48 34.39 2.90
C LYS A 9 -7.21 33.05 2.87
N LYS A 10 -7.61 32.59 1.69
CA LYS A 10 -8.23 31.27 1.53
C LYS A 10 -7.27 30.23 2.10
N LYS A 11 -7.70 29.49 3.13
CA LYS A 11 -6.88 28.42 3.72
C LYS A 11 -6.52 27.40 2.64
N LYS A 12 -5.23 27.19 2.44
CA LYS A 12 -4.67 26.13 1.61
C LYS A 12 -4.86 24.82 2.36
N ILE A 13 -5.45 23.80 1.74
CA ILE A 13 -5.77 22.52 2.41
C ILE A 13 -5.19 21.39 1.58
N VAL A 14 -4.52 20.46 2.26
CA VAL A 14 -4.09 19.17 1.71
C VAL A 14 -4.69 18.06 2.59
N PRO A 15 -5.71 17.34 2.11
CA PRO A 15 -6.18 16.12 2.75
C PRO A 15 -5.07 15.09 2.80
N HIS A 16 -4.92 14.41 3.95
CA HIS A 16 -3.91 13.40 4.15
C HIS A 16 -4.57 12.10 4.61
N ILE A 17 -4.40 11.03 3.84
CA ILE A 17 -4.86 9.67 4.12
C ILE A 17 -3.66 8.84 4.55
N ARG A 18 -3.79 8.01 5.57
CA ARG A 18 -2.76 7.04 5.96
C ARG A 18 -3.24 5.61 5.72
N LEU A 19 -2.51 4.87 4.89
CA LEU A 19 -2.75 3.47 4.57
C LEU A 19 -1.66 2.64 5.24
N SER A 20 -2.00 1.92 6.31
CA SER A 20 -1.01 1.20 7.12
C SER A 20 -1.45 -0.21 7.45
N GLY A 21 -0.50 -1.15 7.42
CA GLY A 21 -0.68 -2.56 7.77
C GLY A 21 -0.57 -3.51 6.58
N VAL A 22 -0.73 -4.80 6.85
CA VAL A 22 -0.77 -5.87 5.82
C VAL A 22 -2.05 -5.73 5.01
N ILE A 23 -1.94 -5.84 3.69
CA ILE A 23 -3.06 -5.67 2.77
C ILE A 23 -3.86 -6.97 2.66
N GLY A 24 -5.18 -6.89 2.92
CA GLY A 24 -6.09 -8.02 2.89
C GLY A 24 -6.46 -8.56 4.27
N ALA A 25 -6.96 -9.79 4.33
CA ALA A 25 -7.36 -10.44 5.56
C ALA A 25 -6.13 -10.89 6.37
N VAL A 26 -6.06 -10.53 7.65
CA VAL A 26 -4.92 -10.81 8.55
C VAL A 26 -5.30 -11.80 9.67
N GLY A 27 -6.51 -12.37 9.61
CA GLY A 27 -7.04 -13.30 10.60
C GLY A 27 -8.35 -12.86 11.24
N LYS A 28 -8.97 -13.73 12.04
CA LYS A 28 -10.32 -13.51 12.60
C LYS A 28 -10.46 -12.25 13.47
N PHE A 29 -9.38 -11.79 14.08
CA PHE A 29 -9.40 -10.68 15.05
C PHE A 29 -8.58 -9.45 14.63
N LYS A 30 -7.89 -9.49 13.50
CA LYS A 30 -7.02 -8.40 13.04
C LYS A 30 -7.46 -7.95 11.66
N GLN A 31 -8.07 -6.78 11.59
CA GLN A 31 -8.48 -6.17 10.31
C GLN A 31 -7.23 -5.66 9.61
N GLY A 32 -6.95 -6.19 8.42
CA GLY A 32 -5.92 -5.68 7.55
C GLY A 32 -6.35 -4.42 6.81
N LEU A 33 -5.46 -3.93 5.97
CA LEU A 33 -5.73 -2.86 5.03
C LEU A 33 -6.51 -3.42 3.85
N ASP A 34 -7.79 -3.10 3.72
CA ASP A 34 -8.65 -3.54 2.63
C ASP A 34 -9.38 -2.37 1.94
N PHE A 35 -9.82 -2.60 0.71
CA PHE A 35 -10.50 -1.57 -0.09
C PHE A 35 -11.81 -1.11 0.55
N ALA A 36 -12.62 -2.02 1.07
CA ALA A 36 -13.92 -1.69 1.66
C ALA A 36 -13.76 -0.71 2.83
N GLY A 37 -12.77 -0.96 3.67
CA GLY A 37 -12.45 -0.10 4.80
C GLY A 37 -11.82 1.24 4.45
N GLN A 38 -11.25 1.40 3.26
CA GLN A 38 -10.60 2.64 2.83
C GLN A 38 -11.44 3.49 1.90
N LYS A 39 -12.43 2.89 1.23
CA LYS A 39 -13.24 3.54 0.19
C LYS A 39 -13.81 4.89 0.63
N GLU A 40 -14.50 4.92 1.75
CA GLU A 40 -15.16 6.13 2.25
C GLU A 40 -14.15 7.22 2.64
N ILE A 41 -13.03 6.84 3.23
CA ILE A 41 -11.94 7.76 3.62
C ILE A 41 -11.35 8.42 2.39
N ILE A 42 -11.06 7.63 1.35
CA ILE A 42 -10.55 8.11 0.07
C ILE A 42 -11.56 9.07 -0.56
N GLU A 43 -12.84 8.70 -0.63
CA GLU A 43 -13.88 9.58 -1.18
C GLU A 43 -13.97 10.92 -0.45
N LYS A 44 -14.00 10.91 0.88
CA LYS A 44 -14.06 12.12 1.72
C LYS A 44 -12.85 13.03 1.48
N ALA A 45 -11.64 12.47 1.41
CA ALA A 45 -10.43 13.24 1.18
C ALA A 45 -10.45 13.94 -0.20
N PHE A 46 -10.81 13.20 -1.25
CA PHE A 46 -10.88 13.74 -2.61
C PHE A 46 -12.04 14.71 -2.83
N SER A 47 -13.13 14.64 -2.04
CA SER A 47 -14.30 15.51 -2.16
C SER A 47 -14.06 16.97 -1.73
N ILE A 48 -12.94 17.26 -1.06
CA ILE A 48 -12.61 18.63 -0.62
C ILE A 48 -12.29 19.51 -1.83
N LYS A 49 -13.27 20.29 -2.29
CA LYS A 49 -13.14 21.11 -3.50
C LYS A 49 -11.91 22.02 -3.50
N LYS A 50 -11.56 22.63 -2.36
CA LYS A 50 -10.43 23.58 -2.21
C LYS A 50 -9.08 22.90 -1.95
N ALA A 51 -9.01 21.56 -1.96
CA ALA A 51 -7.76 20.86 -1.78
C ALA A 51 -6.79 21.12 -2.95
N LEU A 52 -5.55 21.45 -2.63
CA LEU A 52 -4.48 21.70 -3.60
C LEU A 52 -3.94 20.42 -4.22
N ALA A 53 -3.86 19.37 -3.41
CA ALA A 53 -3.49 18.01 -3.73
C ALA A 53 -4.11 17.07 -2.68
N VAL A 54 -3.98 15.75 -2.86
CA VAL A 54 -4.28 14.75 -1.82
C VAL A 54 -2.99 14.02 -1.48
N ALA A 55 -2.64 14.00 -0.20
CA ALA A 55 -1.50 13.25 0.32
C ALA A 55 -1.94 11.85 0.77
N VAL A 56 -1.14 10.85 0.46
CA VAL A 56 -1.37 9.45 0.87
C VAL A 56 -0.07 8.90 1.46
N SER A 57 -0.05 8.67 2.76
CA SER A 57 1.05 7.91 3.38
C SER A 57 0.79 6.42 3.28
N VAL A 58 1.81 5.65 2.94
CA VAL A 58 1.79 4.19 2.85
C VAL A 58 2.82 3.62 3.81
N ASN A 59 2.37 2.74 4.71
CA ASN A 59 3.22 1.94 5.59
C ASN A 59 2.78 0.48 5.54
N SER A 60 3.21 -0.25 4.51
CA SER A 60 2.73 -1.61 4.25
C SER A 60 3.80 -2.49 3.60
N PRO A 61 4.00 -3.71 4.11
CA PRO A 61 4.86 -4.71 3.47
C PRO A 61 4.20 -5.37 2.25
N GLY A 62 2.94 -5.02 1.93
CA GLY A 62 2.15 -5.64 0.89
C GLY A 62 1.08 -6.60 1.43
N GLY A 63 0.71 -7.56 0.60
CA GLY A 63 -0.33 -8.56 0.88
C GLY A 63 -1.16 -8.88 -0.36
N SER A 64 -2.48 -8.93 -0.23
CA SER A 64 -3.38 -9.33 -1.31
C SER A 64 -3.21 -8.48 -2.59
N PRO A 65 -2.87 -9.08 -3.74
CA PRO A 65 -2.75 -8.36 -5.01
C PRO A 65 -4.05 -7.67 -5.40
N VAL A 66 -5.19 -8.34 -5.23
CA VAL A 66 -6.51 -7.80 -5.57
C VAL A 66 -6.83 -6.55 -4.74
N GLN A 67 -6.61 -6.58 -3.42
CA GLN A 67 -6.90 -5.44 -2.56
C GLN A 67 -5.97 -4.26 -2.86
N SER A 68 -4.69 -4.53 -3.15
CA SER A 68 -3.71 -3.52 -3.56
C SER A 68 -4.15 -2.83 -4.85
N HIS A 69 -4.56 -3.60 -5.85
CA HIS A 69 -5.01 -3.07 -7.14
C HIS A 69 -6.33 -2.29 -7.02
N LEU A 70 -7.28 -2.74 -6.20
CA LEU A 70 -8.53 -2.03 -5.96
C LEU A 70 -8.27 -0.66 -5.32
N ILE A 71 -7.40 -0.58 -4.30
CA ILE A 71 -7.05 0.68 -3.63
C ILE A 71 -6.32 1.61 -4.62
N TYR A 72 -5.30 1.12 -5.32
CA TYR A 72 -4.58 1.85 -6.37
C TYR A 72 -5.53 2.46 -7.41
N SER A 73 -6.33 1.61 -8.04
CA SER A 73 -7.26 2.01 -9.10
C SER A 73 -8.29 3.01 -8.61
N TYR A 74 -8.75 2.85 -7.36
CA TYR A 74 -9.72 3.75 -6.78
C TYR A 74 -9.14 5.14 -6.49
N ILE A 75 -7.92 5.20 -5.96
CA ILE A 75 -7.20 6.47 -5.77
C ILE A 75 -7.04 7.18 -7.11
N ARG A 76 -6.59 6.47 -8.16
CA ARG A 76 -6.46 7.05 -9.52
C ARG A 76 -7.79 7.51 -10.09
N LYS A 77 -8.87 6.73 -9.91
CA LYS A 77 -10.23 7.10 -10.30
C LYS A 77 -10.68 8.40 -9.63
N GLN A 78 -10.47 8.52 -8.30
CA GLN A 78 -10.85 9.71 -7.55
C GLN A 78 -9.99 10.93 -7.93
N ALA A 79 -8.69 10.74 -8.15
CA ALA A 79 -7.77 11.76 -8.62
C ALA A 79 -8.23 12.35 -9.97
N LYS A 80 -8.54 11.49 -10.94
CA LYS A 80 -9.05 11.88 -12.26
C LYS A 80 -10.41 12.60 -12.15
N LYS A 81 -11.37 12.02 -11.42
CA LYS A 81 -12.72 12.57 -11.23
C LYS A 81 -12.69 13.97 -10.63
N ASN A 82 -11.85 14.19 -9.64
CA ASN A 82 -11.77 15.45 -8.89
C ASN A 82 -10.66 16.40 -9.39
N LYS A 83 -9.92 16.02 -10.43
CA LYS A 83 -8.77 16.75 -10.99
C LYS A 83 -7.75 17.13 -9.91
N LYS A 84 -7.39 16.18 -9.05
CA LYS A 84 -6.46 16.37 -7.94
C LYS A 84 -5.17 15.61 -8.19
N ARG A 85 -4.03 16.26 -7.91
CA ARG A 85 -2.73 15.57 -7.83
C ARG A 85 -2.67 14.73 -6.56
N VAL A 86 -1.96 13.63 -6.65
CA VAL A 86 -1.72 12.71 -5.54
C VAL A 86 -0.23 12.72 -5.19
N LEU A 87 0.08 13.04 -3.95
CA LEU A 87 1.43 12.95 -3.39
C LEU A 87 1.47 11.73 -2.48
N VAL A 88 2.33 10.76 -2.79
CA VAL A 88 2.47 9.57 -1.96
C VAL A 88 3.75 9.63 -1.14
N PHE A 89 3.66 9.19 0.11
CA PHE A 89 4.75 9.17 1.07
C PHE A 89 4.90 7.75 1.63
N ALA A 90 5.98 7.07 1.29
CA ALA A 90 6.36 5.83 1.96
C ALA A 90 6.88 6.17 3.35
N GLU A 91 6.27 5.59 4.38
CA GLU A 91 6.76 5.68 5.76
C GLU A 91 7.90 4.66 5.97
N ASP A 92 7.80 3.73 6.92
CA ASP A 92 8.86 2.72 7.14
C ASP A 92 9.00 1.79 5.93
N VAL A 93 7.85 1.38 5.37
CA VAL A 93 7.80 0.38 4.30
C VAL A 93 6.69 0.69 3.27
N ALA A 94 7.03 0.66 2.00
CA ALA A 94 6.10 0.58 0.87
C ALA A 94 6.62 -0.49 -0.10
N ALA A 95 6.34 -1.76 0.21
CA ALA A 95 6.87 -2.91 -0.52
C ALA A 95 5.76 -3.79 -1.08
N SER A 96 6.03 -4.49 -2.20
CA SER A 96 5.07 -5.38 -2.86
C SER A 96 3.74 -4.65 -3.13
N GLY A 97 2.60 -5.18 -2.67
CA GLY A 97 1.30 -4.50 -2.79
C GLY A 97 1.27 -3.08 -2.22
N GLY A 98 2.13 -2.76 -1.23
CA GLY A 98 2.30 -1.40 -0.69
C GLY A 98 2.91 -0.46 -1.73
N TYR A 99 3.89 -0.93 -2.50
CA TYR A 99 4.47 -0.17 -3.59
C TYR A 99 3.51 -0.05 -4.78
N LEU A 100 2.73 -1.09 -5.06
CA LEU A 100 1.65 -1.02 -6.05
C LEU A 100 0.68 0.12 -5.72
N ILE A 101 0.28 0.26 -4.44
CA ILE A 101 -0.56 1.38 -3.99
C ILE A 101 0.20 2.71 -4.14
N ALA A 102 1.49 2.75 -3.80
CA ALA A 102 2.30 3.96 -3.93
C ALA A 102 2.38 4.47 -5.38
N CYS A 103 2.33 3.58 -6.36
CA CYS A 103 2.24 3.92 -7.77
C CYS A 103 0.97 4.70 -8.15
N ALA A 104 0.00 4.84 -7.25
CA ALA A 104 -1.13 5.75 -7.45
C ALA A 104 -0.73 7.24 -7.37
N GLY A 105 0.47 7.55 -6.89
CA GLY A 105 1.00 8.91 -6.81
C GLY A 105 1.43 9.50 -8.14
N ASP A 106 1.17 10.78 -8.34
CA ASP A 106 1.81 11.57 -9.39
C ASP A 106 3.28 11.88 -9.02
N GLU A 107 3.53 11.94 -7.71
CA GLU A 107 4.86 11.99 -7.10
C GLU A 107 4.90 11.05 -5.88
N ILE A 108 6.05 10.37 -5.71
CA ILE A 108 6.29 9.43 -4.62
C ILE A 108 7.53 9.89 -3.85
N TYR A 109 7.40 10.01 -2.54
CA TYR A 109 8.47 10.37 -1.61
C TYR A 109 8.67 9.29 -0.57
N ALA A 110 9.86 9.21 -0.01
CA ALA A 110 10.19 8.29 1.07
C ALA A 110 11.24 8.89 2.00
N ASN A 111 11.38 8.37 3.20
CA ASN A 111 12.59 8.60 3.99
C ASN A 111 13.78 7.86 3.34
N SER A 112 15.00 8.34 3.55
CA SER A 112 16.21 7.68 3.03
C SER A 112 16.34 6.22 3.46
N SER A 113 15.80 5.87 4.64
CA SER A 113 15.83 4.54 5.24
C SER A 113 14.55 3.74 5.01
N SER A 114 13.52 4.29 4.36
CA SER A 114 12.31 3.52 4.00
C SER A 114 12.67 2.33 3.13
N ILE A 115 11.91 1.25 3.26
CA ILE A 115 12.02 0.07 2.38
C ILE A 115 11.01 0.20 1.25
N VAL A 116 11.49 0.18 -0.01
CA VAL A 116 10.66 0.39 -1.20
C VAL A 116 10.95 -0.67 -2.25
N GLY A 117 9.94 -1.09 -3.01
CA GLY A 117 10.09 -2.05 -4.10
C GLY A 117 9.42 -3.38 -3.82
N SER A 118 10.16 -4.49 -3.85
CA SER A 118 9.60 -5.85 -3.76
C SER A 118 8.54 -6.08 -4.86
N ILE A 119 8.91 -5.73 -6.11
CA ILE A 119 8.03 -5.88 -7.28
C ILE A 119 8.09 -7.33 -7.73
N GLY A 120 7.26 -8.16 -7.10
CA GLY A 120 7.23 -9.60 -7.32
C GLY A 120 5.99 -10.23 -6.69
N VAL A 121 5.77 -11.51 -6.99
CA VAL A 121 4.65 -12.31 -6.46
C VAL A 121 5.20 -13.58 -5.83
N ILE A 122 4.80 -13.85 -4.61
CA ILE A 122 5.19 -15.06 -3.88
C ILE A 122 3.95 -15.86 -3.48
N TYR A 123 4.07 -17.17 -3.53
CA TYR A 123 3.24 -18.13 -2.80
C TYR A 123 4.16 -18.97 -1.92
N SER A 124 3.82 -19.12 -0.67
CA SER A 124 4.55 -19.98 0.26
C SER A 124 3.61 -20.91 1.01
N SER A 125 3.99 -22.15 1.19
CA SER A 125 3.26 -23.18 1.93
C SER A 125 4.26 -24.12 2.59
N PHE A 126 3.74 -25.06 3.39
CA PHE A 126 4.54 -26.11 4.02
C PHE A 126 4.11 -27.47 3.45
N GLY A 127 5.07 -28.36 3.18
CA GLY A 127 4.81 -29.78 2.95
C GLY A 127 4.71 -30.51 4.30
N LEU A 128 3.54 -31.03 4.62
CA LEU A 128 3.25 -31.67 5.92
C LEU A 128 2.95 -33.17 5.80
N GLN A 129 3.08 -33.74 4.61
CA GLN A 129 2.75 -35.14 4.31
C GLN A 129 3.49 -36.15 5.23
N GLU A 130 4.78 -35.96 5.39
CA GLU A 130 5.58 -36.85 6.23
C GLU A 130 5.28 -36.65 7.74
N LEU A 131 4.91 -35.44 8.16
CA LEU A 131 4.54 -35.15 9.52
C LEU A 131 3.26 -35.89 9.93
N ILE A 132 2.20 -35.79 9.13
CA ILE A 132 0.92 -36.45 9.46
C ILE A 132 1.05 -37.97 9.39
N LYS A 133 1.87 -38.51 8.46
CA LYS A 133 2.17 -39.92 8.37
C LYS A 133 2.87 -40.45 9.61
N LYS A 134 3.90 -39.74 10.10
CA LYS A 134 4.58 -40.10 11.37
C LYS A 134 3.66 -40.00 12.60
N ALA A 135 2.70 -39.08 12.57
CA ALA A 135 1.71 -38.91 13.63
C ALA A 135 0.55 -39.93 13.55
N GLY A 136 0.55 -40.85 12.58
CA GLY A 136 -0.53 -41.83 12.37
C GLY A 136 -1.86 -41.20 11.96
N ILE A 137 -1.84 -39.97 11.38
CA ILE A 137 -3.05 -39.27 10.97
C ILE A 137 -3.37 -39.61 9.53
N GLU A 138 -4.57 -40.11 9.27
CA GLU A 138 -5.11 -40.34 7.93
C GLU A 138 -5.88 -39.11 7.46
N ARG A 139 -5.45 -38.52 6.34
CA ARG A 139 -6.17 -37.43 5.69
C ARG A 139 -7.16 -37.98 4.66
N ARG A 140 -8.42 -37.66 4.83
CA ARG A 140 -9.50 -38.06 3.90
C ARG A 140 -10.03 -36.82 3.19
N VAL A 141 -9.93 -36.81 1.85
CA VAL A 141 -10.36 -35.67 1.01
C VAL A 141 -11.28 -36.19 -0.08
N TYR A 142 -12.49 -35.70 -0.11
CA TYR A 142 -13.49 -36.01 -1.13
C TYR A 142 -13.78 -34.76 -1.94
N THR A 143 -13.52 -34.79 -3.25
CA THR A 143 -13.68 -33.61 -4.10
C THR A 143 -14.56 -33.93 -5.32
N ALA A 144 -15.35 -32.97 -5.74
CA ALA A 144 -15.93 -32.90 -7.06
C ALA A 144 -15.14 -31.87 -7.89
N GLY A 145 -14.52 -32.32 -8.96
CA GLY A 145 -13.59 -31.52 -9.79
C GLY A 145 -12.13 -31.94 -9.62
N LYS A 146 -11.49 -32.32 -10.73
CA LYS A 146 -10.15 -32.92 -10.81
C LYS A 146 -9.05 -32.11 -10.08
N ASN A 147 -9.16 -30.79 -10.09
CA ASN A 147 -8.12 -29.90 -9.54
C ASN A 147 -8.54 -29.21 -8.26
N LYS A 148 -9.55 -29.72 -7.52
CA LYS A 148 -10.10 -29.00 -6.35
C LYS A 148 -9.18 -29.05 -5.13
N SER A 149 -8.28 -30.02 -5.04
CA SER A 149 -7.28 -30.18 -3.97
C SER A 149 -5.86 -29.76 -4.44
N THR A 150 -5.76 -28.80 -5.35
CA THR A 150 -4.48 -28.26 -5.82
C THR A 150 -3.65 -27.74 -4.66
N LEU A 151 -2.35 -28.11 -4.62
CA LEU A 151 -1.37 -27.67 -3.61
C LEU A 151 -1.80 -27.99 -2.16
N ASP A 152 -2.47 -29.13 -1.93
CA ASP A 152 -2.77 -29.63 -0.58
C ASP A 152 -1.46 -29.93 0.17
N PRO A 153 -1.17 -29.26 1.30
CA PRO A 153 0.11 -29.41 2.01
C PRO A 153 0.29 -30.77 2.67
N PHE A 154 -0.75 -31.60 2.71
CA PHE A 154 -0.73 -32.91 3.37
C PHE A 154 -0.57 -34.09 2.40
N VAL A 155 -0.36 -33.83 1.13
CA VAL A 155 -0.06 -34.84 0.11
C VAL A 155 1.18 -34.46 -0.67
N GLU A 156 1.74 -35.39 -1.43
CA GLU A 156 2.87 -35.10 -2.31
C GLU A 156 2.53 -34.03 -3.35
N GLU A 157 3.45 -33.10 -3.53
CA GLU A 157 3.28 -32.00 -4.48
C GLU A 157 3.26 -32.51 -5.94
N LYS A 158 2.28 -32.10 -6.72
CA LYS A 158 2.15 -32.47 -8.12
C LYS A 158 2.75 -31.38 -9.01
N LYS A 159 3.58 -31.78 -9.97
CA LYS A 159 4.22 -30.87 -10.93
C LYS A 159 3.20 -29.98 -11.67
N GLU A 160 2.08 -30.56 -12.07
CA GLU A 160 1.01 -29.84 -12.80
C GLU A 160 0.37 -28.76 -11.93
N ASP A 161 0.31 -28.95 -10.62
CA ASP A 161 -0.24 -27.94 -9.67
C ASP A 161 0.74 -26.78 -9.55
N VAL A 162 2.04 -27.06 -9.45
CA VAL A 162 3.11 -26.05 -9.43
C VAL A 162 3.13 -25.25 -10.73
N GLU A 163 3.02 -25.90 -11.87
CA GLU A 163 2.99 -25.23 -13.19
C GLU A 163 1.79 -24.28 -13.31
N ARG A 164 0.60 -24.72 -12.86
CA ARG A 164 -0.59 -23.84 -12.82
C ARG A 164 -0.40 -22.64 -11.91
N LEU A 165 0.17 -22.87 -10.71
CA LEU A 165 0.48 -21.78 -9.79
C LEU A 165 1.45 -20.79 -10.40
N LYS A 166 2.58 -21.27 -10.96
CA LYS A 166 3.57 -20.42 -11.62
C LYS A 166 2.97 -19.59 -12.74
N LYS A 167 2.08 -20.16 -13.55
CA LYS A 167 1.38 -19.41 -14.60
C LYS A 167 0.59 -18.23 -14.02
N ILE A 168 -0.19 -18.46 -12.97
CA ILE A 168 -0.96 -17.40 -12.28
C ILE A 168 -0.01 -16.35 -11.69
N GLN A 169 1.08 -16.77 -11.07
CA GLN A 169 2.07 -15.84 -10.51
C GLN A 169 2.68 -14.94 -11.59
N LEU A 170 3.02 -15.49 -12.76
CA LEU A 170 3.54 -14.72 -13.88
C LEU A 170 2.52 -13.70 -14.42
N GLU A 171 1.25 -14.07 -14.52
CA GLU A 171 0.18 -13.17 -14.92
C GLU A 171 0.06 -11.99 -13.91
N LEU A 172 -0.03 -12.28 -12.62
CA LEU A 172 -0.11 -11.25 -11.57
C LEU A 172 1.14 -10.36 -11.51
N HIS A 173 2.32 -10.95 -11.76
CA HIS A 173 3.58 -10.22 -11.80
C HIS A 173 3.64 -9.28 -13.00
N SER A 174 3.21 -9.74 -14.17
CA SER A 174 3.09 -8.91 -15.38
C SER A 174 2.16 -7.71 -15.17
N ASP A 175 1.02 -7.93 -14.53
CA ASP A 175 0.08 -6.84 -14.18
C ASP A 175 0.73 -5.82 -13.23
N PHE A 176 1.49 -6.30 -12.24
CA PHE A 176 2.21 -5.42 -11.33
C PHE A 176 3.30 -4.60 -12.05
N ILE A 177 4.11 -5.25 -12.88
CA ILE A 177 5.13 -4.59 -13.71
C ILE A 177 4.48 -3.48 -14.54
N LYS A 178 3.36 -3.78 -15.20
CA LYS A 178 2.62 -2.80 -16.00
C LYS A 178 2.20 -1.59 -15.18
N VAL A 179 1.65 -1.77 -13.98
CA VAL A 179 1.29 -0.65 -13.10
C VAL A 179 2.50 0.20 -12.77
N VAL A 180 3.65 -0.40 -12.47
CA VAL A 180 4.89 0.33 -12.19
C VAL A 180 5.38 1.07 -13.41
N GLU A 181 5.43 0.43 -14.57
CA GLU A 181 5.85 1.06 -15.82
C GLU A 181 4.93 2.21 -16.20
N ASP A 182 3.61 2.04 -16.11
CA ASP A 182 2.63 3.10 -16.40
C ASP A 182 2.78 4.31 -15.46
N SER A 183 3.09 4.06 -14.18
CA SER A 183 3.27 5.12 -13.17
C SER A 183 4.64 5.80 -13.25
N ARG A 184 5.68 5.02 -13.51
CA ARG A 184 7.08 5.48 -13.40
C ARG A 184 7.78 5.67 -14.74
N SER A 185 7.27 5.13 -15.83
CA SER A 185 7.73 5.15 -17.25
C SER A 185 9.08 5.86 -17.50
N SER A 186 9.06 7.16 -17.69
CA SER A 186 10.22 8.01 -18.00
C SER A 186 11.18 8.22 -16.81
N LYS A 187 10.79 7.81 -15.59
CA LYS A 187 11.57 8.02 -14.36
C LYS A 187 12.44 6.82 -14.02
N LEU A 188 12.04 5.60 -14.46
CA LEU A 188 12.82 4.37 -14.22
C LEU A 188 14.15 4.43 -14.96
N LYS A 189 15.21 4.16 -14.21
CA LYS A 189 16.57 4.09 -14.76
C LYS A 189 16.96 2.63 -14.91
N LYS A 190 16.81 2.12 -16.14
CA LYS A 190 17.07 0.71 -16.48
C LYS A 190 18.55 0.47 -16.89
N ASP A 191 19.17 1.43 -17.51
CA ASP A 191 20.54 1.29 -18.04
C ASP A 191 21.57 1.23 -16.91
N GLY A 192 22.33 0.13 -16.86
CA GLY A 192 23.37 -0.11 -15.86
C GLY A 192 22.88 -0.33 -14.43
N ASN A 193 21.58 -0.49 -14.23
CA ASN A 193 20.97 -0.76 -12.93
C ASN A 193 20.44 -2.21 -12.84
N PRO A 194 20.20 -2.72 -11.62
CA PRO A 194 19.63 -4.06 -11.43
C PRO A 194 18.23 -4.14 -12.06
N ASP A 195 17.83 -5.37 -12.40
CA ASP A 195 16.45 -5.63 -12.82
C ASP A 195 15.49 -5.31 -11.65
N LEU A 196 14.63 -4.33 -11.87
CA LEU A 196 13.71 -3.81 -10.85
C LEU A 196 12.53 -4.75 -10.55
N PHE A 197 12.35 -5.78 -11.37
CA PHE A 197 11.17 -6.64 -11.35
C PHE A 197 11.44 -8.06 -10.84
N THR A 198 12.53 -8.26 -10.11
CA THR A 198 12.93 -9.56 -9.54
C THR A 198 12.30 -9.84 -8.17
N GLY A 199 11.58 -8.90 -7.59
CA GLY A 199 11.08 -8.97 -6.21
C GLY A 199 12.04 -8.41 -5.18
N GLU A 200 13.15 -7.81 -5.60
CA GLU A 200 14.11 -7.14 -4.72
C GLU A 200 13.52 -5.83 -4.14
N PHE A 201 14.06 -5.39 -3.01
CA PHE A 201 13.66 -4.15 -2.36
C PHE A 201 14.89 -3.31 -2.02
N TRP A 202 14.69 -2.00 -1.90
CA TRP A 202 15.77 -1.03 -1.73
C TRP A 202 15.46 -0.03 -0.64
N SER A 203 16.53 0.58 -0.10
CA SER A 203 16.37 1.78 0.72
C SER A 203 15.78 2.93 -0.09
N GLY A 204 15.14 3.90 0.56
CA GLY A 204 14.62 5.08 -0.12
C GLY A 204 15.69 5.82 -0.91
N SER A 205 16.93 5.91 -0.37
CA SER A 205 18.06 6.51 -1.09
C SER A 205 18.35 5.81 -2.42
N THR A 206 18.37 4.48 -2.44
CA THR A 206 18.60 3.68 -3.65
C THR A 206 17.38 3.73 -4.57
N ALA A 207 16.16 3.62 -4.02
CA ALA A 207 14.92 3.71 -4.77
C ALA A 207 14.80 5.04 -5.55
N LYS A 208 15.30 6.16 -4.98
CA LYS A 208 15.40 7.44 -5.69
C LYS A 208 16.35 7.37 -6.89
N LYS A 209 17.53 6.76 -6.70
CA LYS A 209 18.51 6.60 -7.79
C LYS A 209 17.96 5.75 -8.93
N LEU A 210 17.17 4.71 -8.60
CA LEU A 210 16.54 3.80 -9.55
C LEU A 210 15.28 4.38 -10.22
N GLY A 211 14.79 5.53 -9.75
CA GLY A 211 13.60 6.18 -10.28
C GLY A 211 12.28 5.59 -9.75
N LEU A 212 12.33 4.72 -8.74
CA LEU A 212 11.15 4.18 -8.08
C LEU A 212 10.40 5.22 -7.25
N ILE A 213 11.11 6.25 -6.76
CA ILE A 213 10.53 7.41 -6.08
C ILE A 213 11.09 8.72 -6.66
N ASP A 214 10.42 9.83 -6.40
CA ASP A 214 10.77 11.16 -6.92
C ASP A 214 11.71 11.94 -6.00
N GLY A 215 11.60 11.73 -4.69
CA GLY A 215 12.36 12.50 -3.72
C GLY A 215 12.47 11.86 -2.35
N ILE A 216 13.35 12.43 -1.55
CA ILE A 216 13.50 12.09 -0.14
C ILE A 216 12.81 13.19 0.68
N GLY A 217 12.00 12.81 1.65
CA GLY A 217 11.29 13.70 2.55
C GLY A 217 10.01 13.06 3.12
N ASN A 218 9.50 13.62 4.19
CA ASN A 218 8.25 13.20 4.81
C ASN A 218 7.06 14.07 4.34
N ALA A 219 5.86 13.63 4.69
CA ALA A 219 4.64 14.29 4.23
C ALA A 219 4.54 15.76 4.68
N GLU A 220 4.90 16.05 5.93
CA GLU A 220 4.77 17.43 6.47
C GLU A 220 5.74 18.39 5.78
N GLU A 221 7.01 18.01 5.68
CA GLU A 221 8.06 18.82 5.05
C GLU A 221 7.74 19.11 3.58
N ILE A 222 7.49 18.08 2.80
CA ILE A 222 7.23 18.23 1.35
C ILE A 222 5.94 19.01 1.07
N ILE A 223 4.89 18.79 1.86
CA ILE A 223 3.64 19.55 1.69
C ILE A 223 3.85 21.03 2.01
N LYS A 224 4.58 21.36 3.09
CA LYS A 224 4.91 22.75 3.44
C LYS A 224 5.80 23.40 2.39
N GLU A 225 6.83 22.70 1.94
CA GLU A 225 7.72 23.17 0.86
C GLU A 225 6.93 23.50 -0.41
N LYS A 226 6.01 22.63 -0.84
CA LYS A 226 5.25 22.81 -2.08
C LYS A 226 4.14 23.84 -1.99
N PHE A 227 3.50 23.99 -0.85
CA PHE A 227 2.25 24.77 -0.73
C PHE A 227 2.37 25.94 0.25
N GLY A 228 3.48 26.06 0.98
CA GLY A 228 3.77 27.11 1.96
C GLY A 228 3.48 26.66 3.40
N GLU A 229 4.13 27.31 4.35
CA GLU A 229 4.05 26.97 5.79
C GLU A 229 2.63 27.09 6.37
N ASP A 230 1.78 27.93 5.78
CA ASP A 230 0.39 28.16 6.19
C ASP A 230 -0.59 27.08 5.70
N VAL A 231 -0.09 26.02 5.03
CA VAL A 231 -0.93 24.92 4.54
C VAL A 231 -1.50 24.08 5.68
N VAL A 232 -2.78 23.79 5.61
CA VAL A 232 -3.48 22.95 6.57
C VAL A 232 -3.50 21.51 6.08
N ILE A 233 -2.78 20.63 6.76
CA ILE A 233 -2.81 19.20 6.50
C ILE A 233 -3.98 18.59 7.27
N LYS A 234 -5.04 18.21 6.55
CA LYS A 234 -6.25 17.65 7.16
C LYS A 234 -6.20 16.12 7.11
N LYS A 235 -5.95 15.48 8.26
CA LYS A 235 -5.88 14.01 8.38
C LYS A 235 -7.26 13.36 8.21
N PHE A 236 -7.29 12.26 7.48
CA PHE A 236 -8.43 11.38 7.27
C PHE A 236 -8.04 9.96 7.70
N GLU A 237 -8.58 9.52 8.82
CA GLU A 237 -8.29 8.21 9.42
C GLU A 237 -9.61 7.52 9.81
N LYS A 238 -9.60 6.19 9.92
CA LYS A 238 -10.73 5.48 10.54
C LYS A 238 -10.90 5.97 11.98
N PRO A 239 -12.12 6.23 12.43
CA PRO A 239 -12.34 6.53 13.84
C PRO A 239 -11.80 5.36 14.67
N LYS A 240 -10.93 5.68 15.63
CA LYS A 240 -10.44 4.67 16.58
C LYS A 240 -11.64 4.03 17.27
N SER A 241 -11.70 2.70 17.31
CA SER A 241 -12.72 1.98 18.06
C SER A 241 -12.81 2.55 19.49
N TRP A 242 -14.01 2.70 20.02
CA TRP A 242 -14.24 3.23 21.37
C TRP A 242 -13.46 2.46 22.46
N LEU A 243 -13.22 1.14 22.25
CA LEU A 243 -12.36 0.31 23.10
C LEU A 243 -10.90 0.78 23.11
N ASN A 244 -10.36 1.16 21.95
CA ASN A 244 -9.00 1.70 21.86
C ASN A 244 -8.88 3.13 22.45
N LYS A 245 -9.96 3.91 22.43
CA LYS A 245 -10.02 5.20 23.15
C LYS A 245 -9.96 5.02 24.68
N LYS A 246 -10.63 3.97 25.21
CA LYS A 246 -10.60 3.67 26.65
C LYS A 246 -9.24 3.18 27.12
N LEU A 247 -8.54 2.39 26.31
CA LEU A 247 -7.20 1.85 26.63
C LEU A 247 -6.09 2.91 26.51
N SER A 248 -6.20 3.85 25.58
CA SER A 248 -5.22 4.94 25.45
C SER A 248 -5.46 6.09 26.44
N GLY A 249 -6.68 6.30 26.90
CA GLY A 249 -7.00 7.29 27.95
C GLY A 249 -6.63 6.85 29.37
N ALA A 250 -6.34 5.55 29.58
CA ALA A 250 -5.87 5.06 30.89
C ALA A 250 -4.36 5.23 31.09
N SER A 251 -3.59 5.53 30.03
CA SER A 251 -2.13 5.71 30.13
C SER A 251 -1.67 7.18 30.22
N GLU A 252 -2.58 8.15 30.06
CA GLU A 252 -2.23 9.57 30.17
C GLU A 252 -2.47 10.17 31.59
N ASN A 253 -3.04 9.40 32.52
CA ASN A 253 -3.35 9.90 33.90
C ASN A 253 -2.43 9.36 34.99
N GLN A 254 -1.23 8.93 34.69
CA GLN A 254 -0.24 8.53 35.70
C GLN A 254 1.15 9.11 35.39
N ILE A 255 1.27 10.42 35.31
CA ILE A 255 2.53 11.15 35.58
C ILE A 255 2.10 12.56 36.10
N ASP A 256 1.89 12.67 37.37
CA ASP A 256 2.06 13.90 38.15
C ASP A 256 3.22 13.67 39.14
#